data_9b9f4321b7baba1cbb929a25670ee0b2
#
_entry.id   9b9f4321b7baba1cbb929a25670ee0b2
#
_cell.length_a   1.000
_cell.length_b   1.000
_cell.length_c   1.000
_cell.angle_alpha   90.00
_cell.angle_beta   90.00
_cell.angle_gamma   90.00
#
_symmetry.space_group_name_H-M   'P 1'
#
loop_
_entity.id
_entity.type
_entity.pdbx_description
1 polymer ?
#
loop_
_entity_poly.entity_id
_entity_poly.type
_entity_poly.pdbx_seq_one_letter_code
_entity_poly.pdbx_strand_id
1 'polypeptide(L)'
;HGSHDEIAKWHQIIRQIENELDSPIAILADLQGPKLRVGEFANGVEELIVGEKFRLDLSDEIGTKNRVRLPHPEIFQALHEGAHLLINDGKIKLTVEKCGLDFADCSIVNGGEISDRKGVNVPDVILPLAALSEKDRADLDFICELGIDWLALSFVQRADDIIEASNLVAGRAAIISKIEKPSAVKSFEDILKVSDGIMVARGDLGVELPVQNVPPIQKRLVRKCRAAAKPVIVATQMLESMVESPMPTRAEVSDVATAIYEGSDAIMLSAESAAGQFPIQAVETMNNVAIEVESDPTYTEVMEASRRAKRNSVADGIVSAAREIAETTDLSLIHISEPTRQPC
;
A
#
# COMPACT_ATOMS: atom_id res chain seq x y z
N HIS A 1 1.72 -10.63 -8.70
CA HIS A 1 2.76 -11.66 -8.77
C HIS A 1 2.42 -12.63 -9.90
N GLY A 2 3.39 -13.04 -10.69
CA GLY A 2 3.23 -13.96 -11.80
C GLY A 2 4.21 -13.64 -12.93
N SER A 3 4.21 -14.47 -13.98
CA SER A 3 4.93 -14.18 -15.21
C SER A 3 4.23 -13.09 -16.02
N HIS A 4 4.93 -12.46 -16.94
CA HIS A 4 4.33 -11.49 -17.87
C HIS A 4 3.15 -12.08 -18.64
N ASP A 5 3.24 -13.36 -19.04
CA ASP A 5 2.16 -14.06 -19.74
C ASP A 5 0.89 -14.21 -18.87
N GLU A 6 1.07 -14.53 -17.59
CA GLU A 6 -0.07 -14.62 -16.64
C GLU A 6 -0.72 -13.25 -16.43
N ILE A 7 0.08 -12.20 -16.27
CA ILE A 7 -0.41 -10.83 -16.13
C ILE A 7 -1.17 -10.38 -17.37
N ALA A 8 -0.63 -10.64 -18.57
CA ALA A 8 -1.30 -10.34 -19.83
C ALA A 8 -2.64 -11.07 -19.96
N LYS A 9 -2.71 -12.34 -19.54
CA LYS A 9 -3.94 -13.12 -19.53
C LYS A 9 -4.99 -12.52 -18.57
N TRP A 10 -4.60 -12.12 -17.35
CA TRP A 10 -5.50 -11.49 -16.41
C TRP A 10 -6.00 -10.15 -16.92
N HIS A 11 -5.11 -9.34 -17.49
CA HIS A 11 -5.48 -8.08 -18.13
C HIS A 11 -6.55 -8.29 -19.22
N GLN A 12 -6.34 -9.26 -20.11
CA GLN A 12 -7.29 -9.57 -21.17
C GLN A 12 -8.65 -10.01 -20.62
N ILE A 13 -8.68 -10.84 -19.57
CA ILE A 13 -9.93 -11.28 -18.93
C ILE A 13 -10.66 -10.08 -18.32
N ILE A 14 -9.97 -9.18 -17.65
CA ILE A 14 -10.60 -7.99 -17.06
C ILE A 14 -11.18 -7.10 -18.14
N ARG A 15 -10.46 -6.83 -19.22
CA ARG A 15 -10.97 -6.03 -20.36
C ARG A 15 -12.16 -6.70 -21.08
N GLN A 16 -12.19 -8.03 -21.12
CA GLN A 16 -13.37 -8.75 -21.62
C GLN A 16 -14.58 -8.56 -20.71
N ILE A 17 -14.41 -8.71 -19.39
CA ILE A 17 -15.48 -8.50 -18.41
C ILE A 17 -16.00 -7.07 -18.45
N GLU A 18 -15.11 -6.07 -18.57
CA GLU A 18 -15.45 -4.65 -18.72
C GLU A 18 -16.40 -4.44 -19.91
N ASN A 19 -16.10 -5.06 -21.05
CA ASN A 19 -16.95 -5.00 -22.24
C ASN A 19 -18.30 -5.73 -22.05
N GLU A 20 -18.30 -6.89 -21.38
CA GLU A 20 -19.53 -7.67 -21.12
C GLU A 20 -20.46 -6.95 -20.14
N LEU A 21 -19.92 -6.22 -19.17
CA LEU A 21 -20.67 -5.47 -18.17
C LEU A 21 -21.06 -4.05 -18.64
N ASP A 22 -20.52 -3.59 -19.76
CA ASP A 22 -20.64 -2.19 -20.22
C ASP A 22 -20.32 -1.19 -19.09
N SER A 23 -19.28 -1.49 -18.32
CA SER A 23 -18.89 -0.71 -17.13
C SER A 23 -17.37 -0.64 -17.02
N PRO A 24 -16.77 0.56 -16.93
CA PRO A 24 -15.32 0.71 -16.89
C PRO A 24 -14.71 0.10 -15.62
N ILE A 25 -13.64 -0.67 -15.81
CA ILE A 25 -12.87 -1.29 -14.73
C ILE A 25 -11.44 -0.79 -14.81
N ALA A 26 -11.03 0.06 -13.87
CA ALA A 26 -9.64 0.51 -13.81
C ALA A 26 -8.71 -0.62 -13.35
N ILE A 27 -7.61 -0.80 -14.07
CA ILE A 27 -6.57 -1.79 -13.75
C ILE A 27 -5.40 -1.09 -13.10
N LEU A 28 -5.12 -1.49 -11.84
CA LEU A 28 -3.95 -1.05 -11.09
C LEU A 28 -2.92 -2.17 -11.05
N ALA A 29 -1.72 -1.91 -11.59
CA ALA A 29 -0.59 -2.82 -11.48
C ALA A 29 0.32 -2.40 -10.31
N ASP A 30 0.70 -3.36 -9.48
CA ASP A 30 1.52 -3.14 -8.29
C ASP A 30 2.95 -3.66 -8.52
N LEU A 31 3.94 -2.76 -8.52
CA LEU A 31 5.35 -3.11 -8.61
C LEU A 31 5.85 -3.65 -7.27
N GLN A 32 6.72 -4.66 -7.35
CA GLN A 32 7.19 -5.37 -6.17
C GLN A 32 8.08 -4.50 -5.28
N GLY A 33 8.84 -3.58 -5.87
CA GLY A 33 9.88 -2.83 -5.19
C GLY A 33 11.08 -3.68 -4.73
N PRO A 34 12.06 -3.06 -4.06
CA PRO A 34 13.24 -3.74 -3.57
C PRO A 34 12.89 -4.60 -2.34
N LYS A 35 12.49 -5.86 -2.57
CA LYS A 35 12.24 -6.81 -1.48
C LYS A 35 13.56 -7.28 -0.88
N LEU A 36 13.81 -6.85 0.35
CA LEU A 36 14.93 -7.30 1.15
C LEU A 36 14.59 -8.64 1.80
N ARG A 37 15.47 -9.64 1.65
CA ARG A 37 15.23 -10.99 2.17
C ARG A 37 16.51 -11.61 2.70
N VAL A 38 16.38 -12.40 3.76
CA VAL A 38 17.46 -13.29 4.21
C VAL A 38 17.69 -14.39 3.20
N GLY A 39 18.87 -15.03 3.26
CA GLY A 39 19.22 -16.21 2.49
C GLY A 39 18.50 -17.47 2.94
N GLU A 40 19.10 -18.62 2.64
CA GLU A 40 18.56 -19.94 2.94
C GLU A 40 19.25 -20.55 4.17
N PHE A 41 18.56 -21.43 4.87
CA PHE A 41 19.05 -22.15 6.03
C PHE A 41 19.31 -23.62 5.68
N ALA A 42 20.26 -24.25 6.38
CA ALA A 42 20.63 -25.64 6.12
C ALA A 42 19.47 -26.63 6.24
N ASN A 43 18.54 -26.34 7.15
CA ASN A 43 17.34 -27.16 7.38
C ASN A 43 16.05 -26.50 6.85
N GLY A 44 16.16 -25.40 6.08
CA GLY A 44 15.04 -24.60 5.61
C GLY A 44 14.41 -23.72 6.69
N VAL A 45 14.64 -24.02 7.95
CA VAL A 45 14.06 -23.34 9.11
C VAL A 45 14.98 -23.48 10.34
N GLU A 46 15.05 -22.43 11.16
CA GLU A 46 15.75 -22.42 12.44
C GLU A 46 14.91 -21.70 13.50
N GLU A 47 15.16 -22.02 14.78
CA GLU A 47 14.51 -21.34 15.92
C GLU A 47 15.47 -20.35 16.54
N LEU A 48 15.05 -19.08 16.59
CA LEU A 48 15.81 -18.00 17.24
C LEU A 48 15.32 -17.77 18.66
N ILE A 49 16.27 -17.86 19.63
CA ILE A 49 15.97 -17.78 21.05
C ILE A 49 16.25 -16.35 21.56
N VAL A 50 15.30 -15.76 22.28
CA VAL A 50 15.42 -14.42 22.87
C VAL A 50 16.65 -14.34 23.77
N GLY A 51 17.44 -13.28 23.61
CA GLY A 51 18.67 -13.02 24.35
C GLY A 51 19.93 -13.63 23.75
N GLU A 52 19.81 -14.53 22.78
CA GLU A 52 20.96 -15.05 22.04
C GLU A 52 21.44 -14.06 20.97
N LYS A 53 22.63 -14.34 20.43
CA LYS A 53 23.26 -13.56 19.35
C LYS A 53 22.90 -14.17 18.00
N PHE A 54 22.70 -13.31 17.03
CA PHE A 54 22.45 -13.69 15.65
C PHE A 54 23.18 -12.75 14.69
N ARG A 55 23.91 -13.32 13.74
CA ARG A 55 24.67 -12.56 12.76
C ARG A 55 23.98 -12.54 11.41
N LEU A 56 23.92 -11.37 10.83
CA LEU A 56 23.58 -11.16 9.41
C LEU A 56 24.85 -10.74 8.68
N ASP A 57 25.15 -11.33 7.53
CA ASP A 57 26.35 -10.99 6.76
C ASP A 57 26.19 -11.27 5.26
N LEU A 58 27.18 -10.84 4.45
CA LEU A 58 27.21 -11.04 3.00
C LEU A 58 27.81 -12.39 2.58
N SER A 59 28.31 -13.22 3.51
CA SER A 59 28.91 -14.52 3.17
C SER A 59 27.88 -15.44 2.52
N ASP A 60 28.33 -16.17 1.49
CA ASP A 60 27.51 -17.18 0.77
C ASP A 60 27.29 -18.47 1.56
N GLU A 61 27.85 -18.56 2.78
CA GLU A 61 27.61 -19.73 3.64
C GLU A 61 26.14 -19.87 4.00
N ILE A 62 25.68 -21.12 3.99
CA ILE A 62 24.29 -21.44 4.34
C ILE A 62 23.97 -21.05 5.78
N GLY A 63 22.75 -20.58 6.02
CA GLY A 63 22.28 -20.12 7.31
C GLY A 63 22.20 -21.23 8.35
N THR A 64 22.37 -20.84 9.62
CA THR A 64 22.30 -21.70 10.81
C THR A 64 21.57 -20.93 11.93
N LYS A 65 21.37 -21.56 13.07
CA LYS A 65 20.79 -20.89 14.24
C LYS A 65 21.57 -19.65 14.75
N ASN A 66 22.81 -19.44 14.30
CA ASN A 66 23.67 -18.34 14.75
C ASN A 66 23.88 -17.26 13.69
N ARG A 67 23.60 -17.55 12.41
CA ARG A 67 23.81 -16.61 11.31
C ARG A 67 22.97 -16.94 10.09
N VAL A 68 22.72 -15.91 9.28
CA VAL A 68 22.20 -16.08 7.92
C VAL A 68 22.75 -15.02 6.98
N ARG A 69 22.90 -15.36 5.73
CA ARG A 69 23.22 -14.41 4.67
C ARG A 69 22.12 -13.35 4.55
N LEU A 70 22.53 -12.07 4.41
CA LEU A 70 21.66 -10.96 4.01
C LEU A 70 22.27 -10.32 2.75
N PRO A 71 21.86 -10.71 1.53
CA PRO A 71 22.51 -10.34 0.28
C PRO A 71 22.21 -8.89 -0.15
N HIS A 72 22.29 -7.95 0.79
CA HIS A 72 21.91 -6.55 0.62
C HIS A 72 22.97 -5.63 1.24
N PRO A 73 24.09 -5.34 0.52
CA PRO A 73 25.16 -4.50 1.03
C PRO A 73 24.71 -3.10 1.41
N GLU A 74 23.67 -2.59 0.76
CA GLU A 74 23.06 -1.29 1.05
C GLU A 74 22.45 -1.21 2.45
N ILE A 75 21.99 -2.33 3.01
CA ILE A 75 21.51 -2.37 4.40
C ILE A 75 22.68 -2.12 5.34
N PHE A 76 23.79 -2.84 5.16
CA PHE A 76 24.97 -2.71 6.04
C PHE A 76 25.57 -1.31 5.99
N GLN A 77 25.52 -0.63 4.83
CA GLN A 77 25.96 0.77 4.70
C GLN A 77 25.11 1.75 5.51
N ALA A 78 23.84 1.44 5.72
CA ALA A 78 22.90 2.30 6.43
C ALA A 78 22.74 1.94 7.91
N LEU A 79 23.12 0.71 8.32
CA LEU A 79 22.98 0.26 9.71
C LEU A 79 23.90 1.01 10.65
N HIS A 80 23.45 1.18 11.87
CA HIS A 80 24.22 1.69 13.00
C HIS A 80 23.91 0.88 14.28
N GLU A 81 24.76 0.97 15.28
CA GLU A 81 24.52 0.37 16.58
C GLU A 81 23.21 0.89 17.19
N GLY A 82 22.39 -0.01 17.72
CA GLY A 82 21.07 0.28 18.25
C GLY A 82 19.94 0.23 17.22
N ALA A 83 20.23 0.17 15.91
CA ALA A 83 19.20 0.00 14.89
C ALA A 83 18.46 -1.34 15.04
N HIS A 84 17.22 -1.39 14.58
CA HIS A 84 16.41 -2.60 14.60
C HIS A 84 16.30 -3.22 13.20
N LEU A 85 16.29 -4.55 13.19
CA LEU A 85 15.95 -5.36 12.02
C LEU A 85 14.73 -6.18 12.38
N LEU A 86 13.71 -6.12 11.52
CA LEU A 86 12.47 -6.86 11.66
C LEU A 86 12.41 -7.91 10.57
N ILE A 87 12.18 -9.17 10.94
CA ILE A 87 12.16 -10.29 10.00
C ILE A 87 10.81 -11.00 10.12
N ASN A 88 10.34 -11.58 9.01
CA ASN A 88 9.07 -12.31 8.93
C ASN A 88 7.89 -11.43 9.39
N ASP A 89 7.70 -10.30 8.72
CA ASP A 89 6.64 -9.32 8.99
C ASP A 89 6.63 -8.83 10.46
N GLY A 90 7.83 -8.63 11.01
CA GLY A 90 8.02 -8.10 12.37
C GLY A 90 7.86 -9.12 13.51
N LYS A 91 7.59 -10.39 13.21
CA LYS A 91 7.51 -11.47 14.21
C LYS A 91 8.83 -11.65 14.96
N ILE A 92 9.94 -11.52 14.24
CA ILE A 92 11.30 -11.56 14.78
C ILE A 92 11.85 -10.14 14.82
N LYS A 93 12.39 -9.74 15.98
CA LYS A 93 13.04 -8.44 16.16
C LYS A 93 14.45 -8.64 16.64
N LEU A 94 15.39 -8.06 15.91
CA LEU A 94 16.81 -8.01 16.25
C LEU A 94 17.23 -6.57 16.54
N THR A 95 18.18 -6.39 17.46
CA THR A 95 18.85 -5.11 17.71
C THR A 95 20.31 -5.23 17.34
N VAL A 96 20.82 -4.35 16.52
CA VAL A 96 22.21 -4.29 16.10
C VAL A 96 23.07 -3.86 17.28
N GLU A 97 24.05 -4.69 17.66
CA GLU A 97 25.05 -4.36 18.69
C GLU A 97 26.35 -3.90 18.09
N LYS A 98 26.73 -4.47 16.95
CA LYS A 98 27.89 -4.09 16.18
C LYS A 98 27.64 -4.32 14.70
N CYS A 99 28.09 -3.41 13.86
CA CYS A 99 27.97 -3.57 12.41
C CYS A 99 29.24 -3.10 11.69
N GLY A 100 29.39 -3.62 10.49
CA GLY A 100 30.43 -3.25 9.53
C GLY A 100 29.80 -3.11 8.14
N LEU A 101 30.61 -3.00 7.11
CA LEU A 101 30.13 -2.86 5.73
C LEU A 101 29.58 -4.18 5.14
N ASP A 102 29.82 -5.30 5.81
CA ASP A 102 29.50 -6.66 5.34
C ASP A 102 28.84 -7.54 6.40
N PHE A 103 28.58 -7.01 7.62
CA PHE A 103 27.96 -7.76 8.70
C PHE A 103 27.21 -6.88 9.70
N ALA A 104 26.30 -7.51 10.42
CA ALA A 104 25.67 -7.00 11.64
C ALA A 104 25.55 -8.13 12.66
N ASP A 105 26.17 -7.94 13.82
CA ASP A 105 25.99 -8.78 15.01
C ASP A 105 24.85 -8.21 15.83
N CYS A 106 23.83 -9.01 16.04
CA CYS A 106 22.58 -8.58 16.67
C CYS A 106 22.27 -9.40 17.92
N SER A 107 21.52 -8.79 18.85
CA SER A 107 20.81 -9.52 19.90
C SER A 107 19.36 -9.77 19.47
N ILE A 108 18.85 -10.96 19.80
CA ILE A 108 17.47 -11.36 19.53
C ILE A 108 16.58 -10.79 20.62
N VAL A 109 15.71 -9.81 20.24
CA VAL A 109 14.74 -9.18 21.16
C VAL A 109 13.43 -9.95 21.17
N ASN A 110 12.92 -10.30 19.99
CA ASN A 110 11.81 -11.21 19.81
C ASN A 110 12.32 -12.39 18.96
N GLY A 111 12.22 -13.58 19.49
CA GLY A 111 12.60 -14.82 18.85
C GLY A 111 11.43 -15.48 18.11
N GLY A 112 11.69 -16.68 17.64
CA GLY A 112 10.73 -17.54 16.96
C GLY A 112 11.32 -18.18 15.71
N GLU A 113 10.47 -18.83 14.95
CA GLU A 113 10.85 -19.55 13.73
C GLU A 113 11.22 -18.60 12.59
N ILE A 114 12.45 -18.73 12.09
CA ILE A 114 12.95 -18.07 10.88
C ILE A 114 13.14 -19.12 9.78
N SER A 115 12.64 -18.86 8.58
CA SER A 115 12.82 -19.75 7.43
C SER A 115 13.42 -19.02 6.23
N ASP A 116 13.69 -19.80 5.19
CA ASP A 116 14.29 -19.32 3.95
C ASP A 116 13.59 -18.09 3.38
N ARG A 117 14.40 -17.17 2.89
CA ARG A 117 13.96 -15.99 2.09
C ARG A 117 12.91 -15.11 2.77
N LYS A 118 12.84 -15.10 4.10
CA LYS A 118 11.95 -14.21 4.84
C LYS A 118 12.32 -12.74 4.61
N GLY A 119 11.27 -11.90 4.55
CA GLY A 119 11.40 -10.46 4.39
C GLY A 119 12.13 -9.83 5.56
N VAL A 120 12.92 -8.80 5.26
CA VAL A 120 13.65 -7.97 6.25
C VAL A 120 13.20 -6.53 6.11
N ASN A 121 12.83 -5.91 7.22
CA ASN A 121 12.51 -4.49 7.32
C ASN A 121 13.51 -3.80 8.24
N VAL A 122 13.87 -2.57 7.89
CA VAL A 122 14.82 -1.74 8.66
C VAL A 122 14.15 -0.39 8.93
N PRO A 123 13.34 -0.27 9.99
CA PRO A 123 12.48 0.90 10.21
C PRO A 123 13.24 2.18 10.59
N ASP A 124 14.39 2.03 11.24
CA ASP A 124 15.14 3.15 11.84
C ASP A 124 16.01 3.91 10.85
N VAL A 125 16.18 3.41 9.62
CA VAL A 125 17.12 3.96 8.64
C VAL A 125 16.47 4.19 7.28
N ILE A 126 16.93 5.20 6.58
CA ILE A 126 16.63 5.41 5.18
C ILE A 126 17.66 4.63 4.36
N LEU A 127 17.18 3.62 3.64
CA LEU A 127 18.07 2.82 2.82
C LEU A 127 18.46 3.58 1.55
N PRO A 128 19.73 3.52 1.12
CA PRO A 128 20.19 4.12 -0.13
C PRO A 128 19.79 3.24 -1.33
N LEU A 129 18.51 2.91 -1.42
CA LEU A 129 17.92 2.09 -2.46
C LEU A 129 17.04 2.95 -3.36
N ALA A 130 17.06 2.67 -4.66
CA ALA A 130 16.03 3.14 -5.58
C ALA A 130 14.71 2.40 -5.28
N ALA A 131 13.58 3.10 -5.36
CA ALA A 131 12.28 2.48 -5.23
C ALA A 131 11.99 1.46 -6.34
N LEU A 132 12.63 1.64 -7.50
CA LEU A 132 12.54 0.74 -8.65
C LEU A 132 13.80 -0.12 -8.78
N SER A 133 13.67 -1.42 -8.60
CA SER A 133 14.69 -2.41 -8.96
C SER A 133 14.81 -2.55 -10.49
N GLU A 134 15.86 -3.23 -10.98
CA GLU A 134 15.98 -3.55 -12.41
C GLU A 134 14.79 -4.37 -12.92
N LYS A 135 14.29 -5.30 -12.09
CA LYS A 135 13.08 -6.07 -12.37
C LYS A 135 11.86 -5.15 -12.50
N ASP A 136 11.69 -4.22 -11.56
CA ASP A 136 10.54 -3.30 -11.59
C ASP A 136 10.55 -2.42 -12.84
N ARG A 137 11.71 -2.03 -13.35
CA ARG A 137 11.83 -1.27 -14.60
C ARG A 137 11.39 -2.08 -15.81
N ALA A 138 11.77 -3.37 -15.88
CA ALA A 138 11.34 -4.27 -16.94
C ALA A 138 9.82 -4.57 -16.84
N ASP A 139 9.33 -4.80 -15.62
CA ASP A 139 7.90 -5.00 -15.37
C ASP A 139 7.09 -3.73 -15.73
N LEU A 140 7.59 -2.54 -15.38
CA LEU A 140 6.96 -1.26 -15.68
C LEU A 140 6.75 -1.06 -17.19
N ASP A 141 7.77 -1.29 -18.00
CA ASP A 141 7.63 -1.14 -19.45
C ASP A 141 6.59 -2.11 -20.00
N PHE A 142 6.64 -3.38 -19.60
CA PHE A 142 5.69 -4.41 -20.03
C PHE A 142 4.24 -4.04 -19.64
N ILE A 143 3.98 -3.67 -18.39
CA ILE A 143 2.61 -3.37 -17.92
C ILE A 143 2.07 -2.06 -18.55
N CYS A 144 2.94 -1.08 -18.81
CA CYS A 144 2.53 0.13 -19.53
C CYS A 144 2.16 -0.15 -21.00
N GLU A 145 2.84 -1.13 -21.64
CA GLU A 145 2.49 -1.59 -22.99
C GLU A 145 1.14 -2.32 -23.03
N LEU A 146 0.77 -3.00 -21.96
CA LEU A 146 -0.55 -3.63 -21.83
C LEU A 146 -1.70 -2.61 -21.73
N GLY A 147 -1.42 -1.36 -21.36
CA GLY A 147 -2.44 -0.32 -21.21
C GLY A 147 -3.18 -0.40 -19.87
N ILE A 148 -2.43 -0.45 -18.77
CA ILE A 148 -2.95 -0.27 -17.41
C ILE A 148 -3.38 1.19 -17.19
N ASP A 149 -4.28 1.39 -16.23
CA ASP A 149 -4.75 2.73 -15.86
C ASP A 149 -3.90 3.35 -14.74
N TRP A 150 -3.48 2.53 -13.77
CA TRP A 150 -2.74 2.94 -12.60
C TRP A 150 -1.52 2.05 -12.33
N LEU A 151 -0.44 2.69 -11.89
CA LEU A 151 0.77 2.03 -11.40
C LEU A 151 0.94 2.31 -9.90
N ALA A 152 0.94 1.27 -9.05
CA ALA A 152 1.28 1.40 -7.65
C ALA A 152 2.80 1.22 -7.45
N LEU A 153 3.44 2.20 -6.83
CA LEU A 153 4.85 2.21 -6.52
C LEU A 153 5.08 1.83 -5.06
N SER A 154 5.68 0.67 -4.83
CA SER A 154 6.00 0.16 -3.49
C SER A 154 7.28 0.78 -2.93
N PHE A 155 7.43 0.75 -1.60
CA PHE A 155 8.61 1.20 -0.87
C PHE A 155 9.04 2.65 -1.13
N VAL A 156 8.11 3.53 -1.46
CA VAL A 156 8.36 4.96 -1.59
C VAL A 156 8.91 5.53 -0.29
N GLN A 157 10.00 6.30 -0.38
CA GLN A 157 10.61 6.98 0.76
C GLN A 157 10.59 8.51 0.62
N ARG A 158 10.63 9.04 -0.61
CA ARG A 158 10.76 10.46 -0.94
C ARG A 158 10.15 10.78 -2.30
N ALA A 159 9.97 12.08 -2.58
CA ALA A 159 9.38 12.56 -3.83
C ALA A 159 10.19 12.16 -5.10
N ASP A 160 11.51 12.07 -4.99
CA ASP A 160 12.38 11.69 -6.09
C ASP A 160 12.08 10.31 -6.65
N ASP A 161 11.62 9.39 -5.79
CA ASP A 161 11.24 8.02 -6.19
C ASP A 161 10.06 8.05 -7.17
N ILE A 162 9.10 8.94 -6.93
CA ILE A 162 7.92 9.11 -7.79
C ILE A 162 8.29 9.84 -9.08
N ILE A 163 9.15 10.85 -8.98
CA ILE A 163 9.62 11.60 -10.16
C ILE A 163 10.35 10.67 -11.12
N GLU A 164 11.19 9.77 -10.61
CA GLU A 164 11.87 8.76 -11.40
C GLU A 164 10.86 7.84 -12.10
N ALA A 165 9.90 7.27 -11.35
CA ALA A 165 8.85 6.43 -11.91
C ALA A 165 8.02 7.18 -12.96
N SER A 166 7.65 8.43 -12.70
CA SER A 166 6.88 9.27 -13.62
C SER A 166 7.59 9.50 -14.95
N ASN A 167 8.91 9.72 -14.91
CA ASN A 167 9.72 9.86 -16.12
C ASN A 167 9.74 8.58 -16.96
N LEU A 168 9.77 7.41 -16.32
CA LEU A 168 9.72 6.11 -16.99
C LEU A 168 8.33 5.78 -17.54
N VAL A 169 7.29 6.06 -16.76
CA VAL A 169 5.89 5.87 -17.19
C VAL A 169 5.54 6.79 -18.36
N ALA A 170 6.09 8.01 -18.39
CA ALA A 170 5.92 8.97 -19.48
C ALA A 170 4.45 9.23 -19.86
N GLY A 171 3.57 9.31 -18.85
CA GLY A 171 2.13 9.58 -19.03
C GLY A 171 1.29 8.40 -19.52
N ARG A 172 1.86 7.19 -19.59
CA ARG A 172 1.12 5.97 -20.01
C ARG A 172 0.16 5.45 -18.95
N ALA A 173 0.37 5.79 -17.68
CA ALA A 173 -0.49 5.44 -16.55
C ALA A 173 -0.39 6.52 -15.46
N ALA A 174 -1.37 6.60 -14.57
CA ALA A 174 -1.29 7.41 -13.36
C ALA A 174 -0.53 6.66 -12.26
N ILE A 175 0.14 7.39 -11.34
CA ILE A 175 0.98 6.79 -10.30
C ILE A 175 0.34 6.91 -8.92
N ILE A 176 0.16 5.78 -8.25
CA ILE A 176 -0.21 5.70 -6.84
C ILE A 176 1.05 5.41 -6.02
N SER A 177 1.36 6.29 -5.07
CA SER A 177 2.45 6.08 -4.12
C SER A 177 1.96 5.31 -2.91
N LYS A 178 2.59 4.16 -2.61
CA LYS A 178 2.26 3.35 -1.43
C LYS A 178 3.03 3.89 -0.22
N ILE A 179 2.31 4.27 0.80
CA ILE A 179 2.87 4.76 2.07
C ILE A 179 3.01 3.56 3.00
N GLU A 180 4.21 3.01 3.03
CA GLU A 180 4.60 1.78 3.72
C GLU A 180 5.68 2.01 4.76
N LYS A 181 6.39 3.16 4.68
CA LYS A 181 7.57 3.43 5.49
C LYS A 181 7.44 4.68 6.35
N PRO A 182 8.08 4.71 7.53
CA PRO A 182 8.13 5.90 8.37
C PRO A 182 8.72 7.13 7.67
N SER A 183 9.68 6.92 6.76
CA SER A 183 10.28 7.98 5.92
C SER A 183 9.24 8.61 4.99
N ALA A 184 8.39 7.80 4.35
CA ALA A 184 7.30 8.29 3.50
C ALA A 184 6.27 9.10 4.30
N VAL A 185 5.95 8.67 5.52
CA VAL A 185 5.06 9.45 6.40
C VAL A 185 5.65 10.81 6.76
N LYS A 186 6.97 10.88 7.00
CA LYS A 186 7.68 12.14 7.28
C LYS A 186 7.72 13.07 6.07
N SER A 187 7.94 12.52 4.88
CA SER A 187 8.06 13.26 3.60
C SER A 187 6.73 13.36 2.85
N PHE A 188 5.61 13.07 3.51
CA PHE A 188 4.32 12.86 2.87
C PHE A 188 3.84 14.05 2.01
N GLU A 189 4.05 15.29 2.48
CA GLU A 189 3.61 16.49 1.73
C GLU A 189 4.31 16.59 0.36
N ASP A 190 5.59 16.26 0.30
CA ASP A 190 6.36 16.32 -0.95
C ASP A 190 6.00 15.13 -1.86
N ILE A 191 5.79 13.94 -1.29
CA ILE A 191 5.28 12.77 -2.02
C ILE A 191 3.90 13.07 -2.60
N LEU A 192 2.99 13.62 -1.81
CA LEU A 192 1.62 13.93 -2.24
C LEU A 192 1.59 14.92 -3.41
N LYS A 193 2.50 15.90 -3.46
CA LYS A 193 2.55 16.88 -4.57
C LYS A 193 2.80 16.23 -5.92
N VAL A 194 3.67 15.22 -5.96
CA VAL A 194 4.15 14.59 -7.21
C VAL A 194 3.42 13.29 -7.58
N SER A 195 2.61 12.74 -6.68
CA SER A 195 1.80 11.53 -6.90
C SER A 195 0.45 11.89 -7.54
N ASP A 196 -0.12 11.00 -8.35
CA ASP A 196 -1.49 11.14 -8.84
C ASP A 196 -2.51 10.62 -7.82
N GLY A 197 -2.15 9.61 -7.04
CA GLY A 197 -2.92 9.06 -5.94
C GLY A 197 -2.04 8.49 -4.82
N ILE A 198 -2.64 8.12 -3.71
CA ILE A 198 -1.95 7.57 -2.54
C ILE A 198 -2.61 6.25 -2.13
N MET A 199 -1.80 5.29 -1.70
CA MET A 199 -2.26 4.09 -1.01
C MET A 199 -1.67 4.03 0.39
N VAL A 200 -2.52 3.94 1.40
CA VAL A 200 -2.10 3.69 2.78
C VAL A 200 -2.02 2.17 2.97
N ALA A 201 -0.83 1.61 2.83
CA ALA A 201 -0.56 0.17 2.95
C ALA A 201 -0.28 -0.19 4.41
N ARG A 202 -1.36 -0.46 5.17
CA ARG A 202 -1.32 -0.58 6.64
C ARG A 202 -0.51 -1.76 7.13
N GLY A 203 -0.48 -2.86 6.38
CA GLY A 203 0.30 -4.06 6.70
C GLY A 203 1.78 -3.75 6.86
N ASP A 204 2.42 -3.26 5.80
CA ASP A 204 3.84 -2.91 5.81
C ASP A 204 4.14 -1.76 6.78
N LEU A 205 3.26 -0.75 6.82
CA LEU A 205 3.41 0.38 7.73
C LEU A 205 3.33 -0.06 9.21
N GLY A 206 2.48 -1.04 9.53
CA GLY A 206 2.32 -1.61 10.87
C GLY A 206 3.46 -2.55 11.28
N VAL A 207 4.24 -3.06 10.31
CA VAL A 207 5.50 -3.75 10.59
C VAL A 207 6.58 -2.76 11.00
N GLU A 208 6.67 -1.64 10.30
CA GLU A 208 7.74 -0.64 10.50
C GLU A 208 7.46 0.37 11.62
N LEU A 209 6.23 0.48 12.06
CA LEU A 209 5.82 1.38 13.15
C LEU A 209 5.07 0.62 14.25
N PRO A 210 5.08 1.11 15.50
CA PRO A 210 4.18 0.60 16.52
C PRO A 210 2.73 0.60 16.01
N VAL A 211 2.05 -0.54 16.09
CA VAL A 211 0.74 -0.76 15.48
C VAL A 211 -0.30 0.30 15.88
N GLN A 212 -0.25 0.80 17.11
CA GLN A 212 -1.13 1.86 17.61
C GLN A 212 -0.93 3.22 16.91
N ASN A 213 0.17 3.41 16.18
CA ASN A 213 0.44 4.63 15.42
C ASN A 213 -0.22 4.61 14.03
N VAL A 214 -0.61 3.44 13.52
CA VAL A 214 -1.16 3.30 12.17
C VAL A 214 -2.51 4.01 12.01
N PRO A 215 -3.52 3.83 12.90
CA PRO A 215 -4.81 4.47 12.74
C PRO A 215 -4.75 6.02 12.70
N PRO A 216 -4.05 6.71 13.61
CA PRO A 216 -3.95 8.18 13.53
C PRO A 216 -3.15 8.66 12.32
N ILE A 217 -2.19 7.87 11.82
CA ILE A 217 -1.48 8.16 10.57
C ILE A 217 -2.44 8.04 9.39
N GLN A 218 -3.14 6.91 9.23
CA GLN A 218 -4.15 6.71 8.19
C GLN A 218 -5.10 7.90 8.11
N LYS A 219 -5.73 8.24 9.21
CA LYS A 219 -6.69 9.35 9.30
C LYS A 219 -6.10 10.70 8.84
N ARG A 220 -4.85 10.97 9.23
CA ARG A 220 -4.14 12.18 8.80
C ARG A 220 -3.83 12.16 7.30
N LEU A 221 -3.39 11.03 6.76
CA LEU A 221 -3.04 10.88 5.35
C LEU A 221 -4.29 11.03 4.47
N VAL A 222 -5.38 10.33 4.80
CA VAL A 222 -6.66 10.44 4.09
C VAL A 222 -7.15 11.89 4.04
N ARG A 223 -7.15 12.61 5.17
CA ARG A 223 -7.52 14.03 5.21
C ARG A 223 -6.66 14.92 4.31
N LYS A 224 -5.34 14.65 4.24
CA LYS A 224 -4.43 15.41 3.38
C LYS A 224 -4.67 15.14 1.90
N CYS A 225 -4.91 13.88 1.52
CA CYS A 225 -5.27 13.51 0.14
C CYS A 225 -6.55 14.20 -0.30
N ARG A 226 -7.60 14.13 0.51
CA ARG A 226 -8.87 14.83 0.24
C ARG A 226 -8.66 16.35 0.10
N ALA A 227 -7.87 16.96 0.99
CA ALA A 227 -7.55 18.39 0.89
C ALA A 227 -6.75 18.75 -0.36
N ALA A 228 -6.00 17.80 -0.93
CA ALA A 228 -5.24 17.96 -2.16
C ALA A 228 -6.05 17.58 -3.42
N ALA A 229 -7.29 17.09 -3.25
CA ALA A 229 -8.12 16.51 -4.32
C ALA A 229 -7.38 15.39 -5.08
N LYS A 230 -6.73 14.49 -4.33
CA LYS A 230 -6.05 13.32 -4.86
C LYS A 230 -6.67 12.05 -4.28
N PRO A 231 -6.96 11.04 -5.11
CA PRO A 231 -7.56 9.80 -4.64
C PRO A 231 -6.68 9.10 -3.62
N VAL A 232 -7.32 8.47 -2.64
CA VAL A 232 -6.65 7.70 -1.59
C VAL A 232 -7.31 6.34 -1.42
N ILE A 233 -6.47 5.30 -1.44
CA ILE A 233 -6.84 3.92 -1.18
C ILE A 233 -6.39 3.55 0.22
N VAL A 234 -7.27 2.94 1.02
CA VAL A 234 -6.90 2.27 2.28
C VAL A 234 -6.82 0.77 2.02
N ALA A 235 -5.65 0.19 2.30
CA ALA A 235 -5.30 -1.14 1.87
C ALA A 235 -4.77 -2.01 3.02
N THR A 236 -4.89 -3.32 2.82
CA THR A 236 -4.41 -4.42 3.66
C THR A 236 -5.14 -4.59 4.99
N GLN A 237 -5.31 -5.84 5.39
CA GLN A 237 -5.94 -6.24 6.65
C GLN A 237 -7.35 -5.62 6.84
N MET A 238 -8.15 -5.61 5.79
CA MET A 238 -9.52 -5.08 5.84
C MET A 238 -10.51 -6.13 6.35
N LEU A 239 -10.52 -7.32 5.74
CA LEU A 239 -11.36 -8.47 6.10
C LEU A 239 -10.49 -9.74 6.20
N GLU A 240 -9.33 -9.65 6.83
CA GLU A 240 -8.26 -10.67 6.84
C GLU A 240 -8.78 -12.05 7.26
N SER A 241 -9.70 -12.12 8.24
CA SER A 241 -10.30 -13.38 8.66
C SER A 241 -11.07 -14.09 7.54
N MET A 242 -11.53 -13.36 6.52
CA MET A 242 -12.26 -13.93 5.39
C MET A 242 -11.35 -14.66 4.38
N VAL A 243 -10.05 -14.67 4.59
CA VAL A 243 -9.15 -15.60 3.89
C VAL A 243 -9.55 -17.05 4.16
N GLU A 244 -9.93 -17.37 5.41
CA GLU A 244 -10.27 -18.72 5.85
C GLU A 244 -11.72 -18.86 6.36
N SER A 245 -12.44 -17.76 6.59
CA SER A 245 -13.80 -17.73 7.11
C SER A 245 -14.77 -17.08 6.12
N PRO A 246 -16.01 -17.61 5.97
CA PRO A 246 -17.03 -16.98 5.13
C PRO A 246 -17.61 -15.69 5.73
N MET A 247 -17.29 -15.37 6.99
CA MET A 247 -17.78 -14.20 7.71
C MET A 247 -16.63 -13.45 8.36
N PRO A 248 -16.60 -12.11 8.30
CA PRO A 248 -15.60 -11.30 8.97
C PRO A 248 -15.89 -11.20 10.47
N THR A 249 -14.90 -10.71 11.20
CA THR A 249 -15.10 -10.29 12.59
C THR A 249 -15.81 -8.92 12.62
N ARG A 250 -16.45 -8.61 13.75
CA ARG A 250 -17.07 -7.28 13.96
C ARG A 250 -16.04 -6.14 13.96
N ALA A 251 -14.82 -6.42 14.39
CA ALA A 251 -13.73 -5.46 14.39
C ALA A 251 -13.32 -5.09 12.97
N GLU A 252 -13.24 -6.07 12.06
CA GLU A 252 -12.93 -5.84 10.64
C GLU A 252 -14.03 -5.04 9.94
N VAL A 253 -15.31 -5.38 10.17
CA VAL A 253 -16.43 -4.59 9.64
C VAL A 253 -16.37 -3.14 10.13
N SER A 254 -16.05 -2.93 11.42
CA SER A 254 -15.87 -1.59 11.97
C SER A 254 -14.68 -0.85 11.37
N ASP A 255 -13.60 -1.55 11.05
CA ASP A 255 -12.41 -0.98 10.42
C ASP A 255 -12.71 -0.52 8.98
N VAL A 256 -13.37 -1.38 8.18
CA VAL A 256 -13.84 -1.03 6.83
C VAL A 256 -14.75 0.19 6.88
N ALA A 257 -15.76 0.19 7.76
CA ALA A 257 -16.67 1.32 7.93
C ALA A 257 -15.92 2.60 8.33
N THR A 258 -14.94 2.50 9.22
CA THR A 258 -14.12 3.65 9.65
C THR A 258 -13.33 4.25 8.49
N ALA A 259 -12.71 3.42 7.63
CA ALA A 259 -11.99 3.91 6.47
C ALA A 259 -12.90 4.69 5.51
N ILE A 260 -14.15 4.24 5.34
CA ILE A 260 -15.15 4.94 4.50
C ILE A 260 -15.60 6.25 5.17
N TYR A 261 -15.94 6.24 6.46
CA TYR A 261 -16.27 7.46 7.22
C TYR A 261 -15.15 8.50 7.24
N GLU A 262 -13.88 8.07 7.15
CA GLU A 262 -12.74 8.98 7.02
C GLU A 262 -12.64 9.63 5.63
N GLY A 263 -13.38 9.10 4.64
CA GLY A 263 -13.48 9.59 3.27
C GLY A 263 -12.35 9.07 2.38
N SER A 264 -11.97 7.80 2.53
CA SER A 264 -11.17 7.11 1.50
C SER A 264 -11.97 6.96 0.21
N ASP A 265 -11.31 7.15 -0.93
CA ASP A 265 -11.94 7.02 -2.25
C ASP A 265 -12.07 5.56 -2.68
N ALA A 266 -11.22 4.69 -2.15
CA ALA A 266 -11.30 3.25 -2.35
C ALA A 266 -10.76 2.49 -1.12
N ILE A 267 -11.24 1.26 -0.97
CA ILE A 267 -10.76 0.28 0.00
C ILE A 267 -10.34 -0.98 -0.75
N MET A 268 -9.26 -1.62 -0.33
CA MET A 268 -8.66 -2.71 -1.09
C MET A 268 -8.63 -4.01 -0.28
N LEU A 269 -9.14 -5.09 -0.88
CA LEU A 269 -8.88 -6.46 -0.46
C LEU A 269 -7.53 -6.94 -1.01
N SER A 270 -6.86 -7.82 -0.31
CA SER A 270 -5.57 -8.41 -0.67
C SER A 270 -5.68 -9.94 -0.75
N ALA A 271 -5.22 -10.65 0.27
CA ALA A 271 -5.27 -12.10 0.33
C ALA A 271 -6.71 -12.63 0.32
N GLU A 272 -7.66 -11.90 0.85
CA GLU A 272 -9.08 -12.24 0.93
C GLU A 272 -9.67 -12.59 -0.44
N SER A 273 -9.29 -11.83 -1.48
CA SER A 273 -9.75 -12.09 -2.85
C SER A 273 -8.71 -12.80 -3.72
N ALA A 274 -7.40 -12.68 -3.40
CA ALA A 274 -6.33 -13.22 -4.23
C ALA A 274 -6.00 -14.68 -3.93
N ALA A 275 -6.14 -15.13 -2.69
CA ALA A 275 -5.76 -16.45 -2.21
C ALA A 275 -6.76 -17.05 -1.21
N GLY A 276 -7.76 -16.29 -0.78
CA GLY A 276 -8.76 -16.70 0.20
C GLY A 276 -9.72 -17.76 -0.35
N GLN A 277 -10.37 -18.47 0.57
CA GLN A 277 -11.37 -19.49 0.24
C GLN A 277 -12.73 -18.88 -0.13
N PHE A 278 -12.98 -17.61 0.23
CA PHE A 278 -14.28 -16.93 0.10
C PHE A 278 -14.17 -15.58 -0.64
N PRO A 279 -13.55 -15.51 -1.85
CA PRO A 279 -13.26 -14.26 -2.52
C PRO A 279 -14.51 -13.46 -2.88
N ILE A 280 -15.58 -14.12 -3.32
CA ILE A 280 -16.84 -13.47 -3.70
C ILE A 280 -17.52 -12.86 -2.46
N GLN A 281 -17.62 -13.62 -1.38
CA GLN A 281 -18.24 -13.17 -0.13
C GLN A 281 -17.44 -12.00 0.49
N ALA A 282 -16.11 -11.99 0.36
CA ALA A 282 -15.29 -10.89 0.83
C ALA A 282 -15.60 -9.58 0.08
N VAL A 283 -15.73 -9.65 -1.24
CA VAL A 283 -16.12 -8.49 -2.07
C VAL A 283 -17.53 -8.04 -1.75
N GLU A 284 -18.49 -8.96 -1.67
CA GLU A 284 -19.87 -8.65 -1.31
C GLU A 284 -19.99 -8.01 0.07
N THR A 285 -19.27 -8.55 1.05
CA THR A 285 -19.24 -7.99 2.41
C THR A 285 -18.68 -6.57 2.42
N MET A 286 -17.56 -6.34 1.76
CA MET A 286 -16.96 -5.02 1.65
C MET A 286 -17.89 -4.01 0.99
N ASN A 287 -18.52 -4.41 -0.12
CA ASN A 287 -19.51 -3.59 -0.82
C ASN A 287 -20.72 -3.28 0.06
N ASN A 288 -21.26 -4.26 0.78
CA ASN A 288 -22.42 -4.06 1.64
C ASN A 288 -22.11 -3.10 2.80
N VAL A 289 -20.91 -3.18 3.38
CA VAL A 289 -20.46 -2.22 4.40
C VAL A 289 -20.36 -0.81 3.81
N ALA A 290 -19.84 -0.67 2.60
CA ALA A 290 -19.74 0.62 1.93
C ALA A 290 -21.14 1.24 1.68
N ILE A 291 -22.06 0.46 1.13
CA ILE A 291 -23.44 0.92 0.87
C ILE A 291 -24.13 1.36 2.17
N GLU A 292 -23.99 0.58 3.24
CA GLU A 292 -24.62 0.89 4.52
C GLU A 292 -24.06 2.18 5.12
N VAL A 293 -22.74 2.36 5.10
CA VAL A 293 -22.09 3.58 5.60
C VAL A 293 -22.47 4.81 4.78
N GLU A 294 -22.45 4.71 3.45
CA GLU A 294 -22.76 5.83 2.56
C GLU A 294 -24.24 6.22 2.63
N SER A 295 -25.12 5.27 3.00
CA SER A 295 -26.55 5.51 3.22
C SER A 295 -26.86 6.12 4.58
N ASP A 296 -25.92 6.09 5.54
CA ASP A 296 -26.14 6.64 6.88
C ASP A 296 -26.05 8.17 6.84
N PRO A 297 -27.05 8.89 7.37
CA PRO A 297 -27.01 10.36 7.48
C PRO A 297 -25.74 10.90 8.15
N THR A 298 -25.18 10.16 9.13
CA THR A 298 -23.95 10.51 9.83
C THR A 298 -22.75 10.61 8.86
N TYR A 299 -22.73 9.82 7.79
CA TYR A 299 -21.67 9.91 6.78
C TYR A 299 -21.63 11.30 6.15
N THR A 300 -22.75 11.81 5.73
CA THR A 300 -22.87 13.17 5.15
C THR A 300 -22.44 14.22 6.15
N GLU A 301 -22.87 14.13 7.43
CA GLU A 301 -22.47 15.06 8.48
C GLU A 301 -20.95 15.07 8.71
N VAL A 302 -20.32 13.88 8.77
CA VAL A 302 -18.87 13.75 8.93
C VAL A 302 -18.12 14.32 7.72
N MET A 303 -18.62 14.07 6.51
CA MET A 303 -18.03 14.59 5.28
C MET A 303 -18.13 16.13 5.25
N GLU A 304 -19.27 16.70 5.62
CA GLU A 304 -19.46 18.15 5.72
C GLU A 304 -18.55 18.78 6.78
N ALA A 305 -18.53 18.23 7.99
CA ALA A 305 -17.69 18.73 9.09
C ALA A 305 -16.18 18.66 8.75
N SER A 306 -15.79 17.74 7.89
CA SER A 306 -14.40 17.60 7.45
C SER A 306 -14.01 18.54 6.30
N ARG A 307 -14.96 19.30 5.73
CA ARG A 307 -14.68 20.30 4.71
C ARG A 307 -13.78 21.38 5.26
N ARG A 308 -12.66 21.60 4.62
CA ARG A 308 -11.79 22.74 4.91
C ARG A 308 -12.36 24.01 4.28
N ALA A 309 -12.01 25.14 4.91
CA ALA A 309 -12.29 26.46 4.33
C ALA A 309 -11.84 26.50 2.87
N LYS A 310 -12.72 27.05 2.02
CA LYS A 310 -12.56 27.17 0.57
C LYS A 310 -11.14 27.61 0.19
N ARG A 311 -10.51 26.89 -0.69
CA ARG A 311 -9.38 27.44 -1.44
C ARG A 311 -9.94 28.61 -2.26
N ASN A 312 -9.27 29.75 -2.26
CA ASN A 312 -9.73 30.91 -3.02
C ASN A 312 -9.40 30.74 -4.52
N SER A 313 -9.90 29.66 -5.13
CA SER A 313 -9.74 29.40 -6.56
C SER A 313 -11.09 29.38 -7.27
N VAL A 314 -11.08 29.75 -8.54
CA VAL A 314 -12.29 29.70 -9.39
C VAL A 314 -12.81 28.26 -9.48
N ALA A 315 -11.91 27.27 -9.58
CA ALA A 315 -12.28 25.85 -9.62
C ALA A 315 -13.03 25.42 -8.35
N ASP A 316 -12.56 25.79 -7.16
CA ASP A 316 -13.26 25.49 -5.90
C ASP A 316 -14.65 26.13 -5.84
N GLY A 317 -14.78 27.34 -6.39
CA GLY A 317 -16.07 28.04 -6.49
C GLY A 317 -17.06 27.28 -7.40
N ILE A 318 -16.60 26.84 -8.57
CA ILE A 318 -17.41 26.08 -9.53
C ILE A 318 -17.84 24.72 -8.93
N VAL A 319 -16.91 23.97 -8.36
CA VAL A 319 -17.20 22.66 -7.76
C VAL A 319 -18.18 22.80 -6.58
N SER A 320 -18.01 23.83 -5.74
CA SER A 320 -18.94 24.10 -4.64
C SER A 320 -20.36 24.43 -5.13
N ALA A 321 -20.46 25.24 -6.17
CA ALA A 321 -21.75 25.59 -6.76
C ALA A 321 -22.42 24.38 -7.45
N ALA A 322 -21.66 23.60 -8.19
CA ALA A 322 -22.16 22.37 -8.84
C ALA A 322 -22.72 21.37 -7.83
N ARG A 323 -22.02 21.20 -6.70
CA ARG A 323 -22.50 20.35 -5.63
C ARG A 323 -23.78 20.87 -4.99
N GLU A 324 -23.85 22.16 -4.65
CA GLU A 324 -25.04 22.79 -4.06
C GLU A 324 -26.28 22.59 -4.98
N ILE A 325 -26.06 22.75 -6.29
CA ILE A 325 -27.11 22.50 -7.28
C ILE A 325 -27.50 21.01 -7.26
N ALA A 326 -26.55 20.09 -7.28
CA ALA A 326 -26.81 18.65 -7.27
C ALA A 326 -27.63 18.23 -6.03
N GLU A 327 -27.23 18.69 -4.85
CA GLU A 327 -27.91 18.39 -3.58
C GLU A 327 -29.32 18.98 -3.52
N THR A 328 -29.50 20.21 -4.03
CA THR A 328 -30.80 20.91 -3.98
C THR A 328 -31.79 20.36 -5.01
N THR A 329 -31.32 19.85 -6.13
CA THR A 329 -32.14 19.45 -7.28
C THR A 329 -32.16 17.94 -7.51
N ASP A 330 -31.52 17.15 -6.65
CA ASP A 330 -31.35 15.71 -6.77
C ASP A 330 -30.75 15.29 -8.14
N LEU A 331 -29.77 16.06 -8.61
CA LEU A 331 -29.08 15.83 -9.87
C LEU A 331 -27.68 15.27 -9.63
N SER A 332 -27.28 14.29 -10.44
CA SER A 332 -25.90 13.82 -10.46
C SER A 332 -24.99 14.79 -11.24
N LEU A 333 -23.68 14.69 -11.06
CA LEU A 333 -22.68 15.47 -11.82
C LEU A 333 -22.81 15.28 -13.34
N ILE A 334 -23.25 14.12 -13.79
CA ILE A 334 -23.49 13.84 -15.22
C ILE A 334 -24.57 14.77 -15.77
N HIS A 335 -25.66 14.97 -15.03
CA HIS A 335 -26.74 15.87 -15.46
C HIS A 335 -26.32 17.34 -15.49
N ILE A 336 -25.30 17.73 -14.71
CA ILE A 336 -24.78 19.10 -14.68
C ILE A 336 -23.78 19.33 -15.82
N SER A 337 -22.94 18.35 -16.10
CA SER A 337 -21.87 18.45 -17.11
C SER A 337 -22.36 18.19 -18.54
N GLU A 338 -23.41 17.41 -18.72
CA GLU A 338 -24.06 17.12 -19.99
C GLU A 338 -25.50 17.65 -20.01
N PRO A 339 -25.73 18.91 -20.41
CA PRO A 339 -27.09 19.41 -20.52
C PRO A 339 -27.85 18.56 -21.55
N THR A 340 -28.86 17.83 -21.06
CA THR A 340 -29.76 17.04 -21.89
C THR A 340 -30.28 17.95 -23.03
N ARG A 341 -30.03 17.57 -24.27
CA ARG A 341 -30.77 18.12 -25.43
C ARG A 341 -32.23 17.82 -25.16
N GLN A 342 -33.00 18.81 -24.73
CA GLN A 342 -34.43 18.69 -24.77
C GLN A 342 -34.83 18.46 -26.24
N PRO A 343 -35.60 17.43 -26.56
CA PRO A 343 -36.17 17.31 -27.90
C PRO A 343 -37.07 18.53 -28.14
N CYS A 344 -36.80 19.26 -29.20
CA CYS A 344 -37.67 20.32 -29.70
C CYS A 344 -39.00 19.77 -30.12
#